data_5294c3bbe1db8d920c5e56ef1a1d427e
#
_entry.id   5294c3bbe1db8d920c5e56ef1a1d427e
#
_cell.length_a   1.000
_cell.length_b   1.000
_cell.length_c   1.000
_cell.angle_alpha   90.00
_cell.angle_beta   90.00
_cell.angle_gamma   90.00
#
_symmetry.space_group_name_H-M   'P 1'
#
loop_
_entity.id
_entity.type
_entity.pdbx_description
1 polymer ?
#
loop_
_entity_poly.entity_id
_entity_poly.type
_entity_poly.pdbx_seq_one_letter_code
_entity_poly.pdbx_strand_id
1 'polypeptide(L)'
;MSDNPHQPCPYKECSSSDAFNWNDDGYGHCHSCHRAYPMKNMPETFEWVAETYPLKERIQPQNIQVSGVKYTGIRDIDPDVCQLYGIQIQTGANGEDIRYAFKYPHTIKYRMCNDKSKSWVKDRGLGMNYLFGPEFNAGTGKRIYITEGEFDAASLYQILGKSFPVKSLPSSSIGEKFIKHNLKYLSSFKEIVYAGELDPPGRRAANKLYQAFPEKFFYVPMTECKDANEFLMTGKQDKIMWAARSPQRYTPENFFCSDADVEAAIKNENPYEYIPTGHTGLDEKIRGMVKGGLTFIKAPRGTGKTEVIRYFETGLLKNGEDAVAMLHMEEMKSTTYRAMATYELGVNVRTKEDAEQNNVSESNVIEAAKIATKGEKSIIFEMMSHDDPLKVLDYVRLSATVYGAGYVFIDHVQRLAYLSNSGVDGATSTLTTLGSRMAQLAKELNIGVVFISQVNDDGRTKYAASLEEEAIICIKLERTAESEDEVEQNTTNFIV
;
A
#
# COMPACT_ATOMS: atom_id res chain seq x y z
N MET A 1 -9.24 -7.06 -18.85
CA MET A 1 -9.12 -8.53 -19.04
C MET A 1 -7.67 -8.79 -19.37
N SER A 2 -6.90 -9.37 -18.46
CA SER A 2 -5.49 -9.67 -18.72
C SER A 2 -5.41 -10.77 -19.75
N ASP A 3 -4.82 -10.49 -20.90
CA ASP A 3 -4.53 -11.43 -21.99
C ASP A 3 -3.35 -12.36 -21.67
N ASN A 4 -3.13 -12.70 -20.40
CA ASN A 4 -2.10 -13.64 -20.03
C ASN A 4 -2.69 -15.05 -19.98
N PRO A 5 -2.37 -15.92 -20.96
CA PRO A 5 -2.85 -17.30 -20.96
C PRO A 5 -2.33 -18.03 -19.72
N HIS A 6 -3.14 -18.89 -19.17
CA HIS A 6 -2.76 -19.83 -18.15
C HIS A 6 -1.52 -20.62 -18.60
N GLN A 7 -0.50 -20.70 -17.76
CA GLN A 7 0.79 -21.31 -18.09
C GLN A 7 1.08 -22.50 -17.16
N PRO A 8 1.97 -23.42 -17.58
CA PRO A 8 2.47 -24.47 -16.69
C PRO A 8 3.15 -23.85 -15.46
N CYS A 9 2.98 -24.49 -14.31
CA CYS A 9 3.66 -24.07 -13.10
C CYS A 9 5.18 -24.26 -13.24
N PRO A 10 6.02 -23.25 -12.96
CA PRO A 10 7.47 -23.38 -13.05
C PRO A 10 8.08 -24.32 -11.99
N TYR A 11 7.32 -24.66 -10.94
CA TYR A 11 7.76 -25.65 -9.96
C TYR A 11 7.52 -27.07 -10.46
N LYS A 12 8.59 -27.81 -10.71
CA LYS A 12 8.56 -29.17 -11.27
C LYS A 12 7.67 -30.16 -10.49
N GLU A 13 7.55 -29.96 -9.19
CA GLU A 13 6.75 -30.80 -8.29
C GLU A 13 5.24 -30.53 -8.38
N CYS A 14 4.84 -29.45 -9.03
CA CYS A 14 3.43 -29.06 -9.12
C CYS A 14 2.67 -29.79 -10.21
N SER A 15 3.35 -30.22 -11.27
CA SER A 15 2.78 -30.90 -12.46
C SER A 15 1.52 -30.26 -13.08
N SER A 16 1.19 -29.00 -12.72
CA SER A 16 0.05 -28.30 -13.33
C SER A 16 0.45 -27.69 -14.65
N SER A 17 -0.32 -27.95 -15.70
CA SER A 17 -0.07 -27.46 -17.05
C SER A 17 -0.63 -26.06 -17.33
N ASP A 18 -1.53 -25.54 -16.48
CA ASP A 18 -2.35 -24.36 -16.78
C ASP A 18 -2.75 -23.51 -15.57
N ALA A 19 -2.24 -23.81 -14.37
CA ALA A 19 -2.68 -23.12 -13.16
C ALA A 19 -1.78 -21.94 -12.75
N PHE A 20 -0.80 -21.57 -13.56
CA PHE A 20 0.14 -20.49 -13.24
C PHE A 20 -0.17 -19.24 -14.05
N ASN A 21 -0.29 -18.10 -13.35
CA ASN A 21 -0.52 -16.79 -13.95
C ASN A 21 0.51 -15.77 -13.46
N TRP A 22 0.89 -14.86 -14.33
CA TRP A 22 1.57 -13.62 -13.94
C TRP A 22 0.54 -12.54 -13.62
N ASN A 23 0.68 -11.92 -12.48
CA ASN A 23 -0.11 -10.73 -12.12
C ASN A 23 0.46 -9.48 -12.82
N ASP A 24 -0.35 -8.45 -12.92
CA ASP A 24 0.06 -7.15 -13.50
C ASP A 24 1.24 -6.52 -12.73
N ASP A 25 1.41 -6.87 -11.45
CA ASP A 25 2.53 -6.47 -10.58
C ASP A 25 3.87 -7.21 -10.86
N GLY A 26 3.90 -8.10 -11.86
CA GLY A 26 5.09 -8.88 -12.23
C GLY A 26 5.36 -10.12 -11.37
N TYR A 27 4.51 -10.42 -10.38
CA TYR A 27 4.58 -11.65 -9.60
C TYR A 27 3.78 -12.78 -10.24
N GLY A 28 4.37 -13.97 -10.28
CA GLY A 28 3.67 -15.17 -10.69
C GLY A 28 3.00 -15.88 -9.51
N HIS A 29 1.81 -16.43 -9.71
CA HIS A 29 1.12 -17.24 -8.72
C HIS A 29 0.54 -18.50 -9.35
N CYS A 30 0.80 -19.65 -8.73
CA CYS A 30 0.20 -20.91 -9.14
C CYS A 30 -1.06 -21.20 -8.34
N HIS A 31 -2.20 -21.25 -9.00
CA HIS A 31 -3.49 -21.58 -8.37
C HIS A 31 -3.62 -23.06 -8.01
N SER A 32 -2.71 -23.91 -8.49
CA SER A 32 -2.68 -25.34 -8.15
C SER A 32 -1.88 -25.65 -6.90
N CYS A 33 -0.63 -25.19 -6.79
CA CYS A 33 0.20 -25.41 -5.61
C CYS A 33 0.28 -24.22 -4.65
N HIS A 34 -0.34 -23.10 -5.00
CA HIS A 34 -0.38 -21.84 -4.22
C HIS A 34 0.99 -21.21 -3.95
N ARG A 35 2.03 -21.58 -4.71
CA ARG A 35 3.34 -20.94 -4.64
C ARG A 35 3.34 -19.63 -5.41
N ALA A 36 3.98 -18.61 -4.84
CA ALA A 36 4.28 -17.37 -5.53
C ALA A 36 5.65 -17.46 -6.20
N TYR A 37 5.80 -16.87 -7.38
CA TYR A 37 7.04 -16.79 -8.13
C TYR A 37 7.46 -15.31 -8.21
N PRO A 38 8.66 -14.97 -7.75
CA PRO A 38 9.09 -13.58 -7.82
C PRO A 38 9.44 -13.20 -9.26
N MET A 39 9.12 -12.00 -9.63
CA MET A 39 9.38 -11.30 -10.90
C MET A 39 9.75 -12.12 -12.14
N LYS A 40 9.10 -11.84 -13.25
CA LYS A 40 9.23 -12.50 -14.57
C LYS A 40 10.66 -12.58 -15.14
N ASN A 41 11.63 -11.79 -14.63
CA ASN A 41 12.98 -11.65 -15.16
C ASN A 41 14.08 -11.92 -14.13
N MET A 42 13.84 -12.69 -13.06
CA MET A 42 14.93 -13.10 -12.18
C MET A 42 15.85 -14.11 -12.87
N PRO A 43 17.18 -13.97 -12.73
CA PRO A 43 18.12 -14.95 -13.29
C PRO A 43 17.90 -16.34 -12.72
N GLU A 44 18.07 -17.37 -13.52
CA GLU A 44 17.91 -18.78 -13.16
C GLU A 44 18.76 -19.26 -11.96
N THR A 45 19.71 -18.43 -11.51
CA THR A 45 20.63 -18.70 -10.39
C THR A 45 20.11 -18.28 -9.01
N PHE A 46 18.89 -17.73 -8.92
CA PHE A 46 18.32 -17.39 -7.63
C PHE A 46 17.67 -18.64 -7.01
N GLU A 47 18.38 -19.28 -6.10
CA GLU A 47 17.78 -20.32 -5.23
C GLU A 47 16.77 -19.65 -4.30
N TRP A 48 15.51 -19.70 -4.68
CA TRP A 48 14.42 -19.35 -3.78
C TRP A 48 14.36 -20.36 -2.66
N VAL A 49 14.68 -19.92 -1.43
CA VAL A 49 14.56 -20.75 -0.25
C VAL A 49 13.06 -20.99 0.01
N ALA A 50 12.59 -22.18 -0.38
CA ALA A 50 11.20 -22.62 -0.22
C ALA A 50 10.75 -22.74 1.27
N GLU A 51 11.61 -22.41 2.22
CA GLU A 51 11.38 -22.58 3.65
C GLU A 51 10.47 -21.50 4.28
N THR A 52 10.22 -20.37 3.62
CA THR A 52 9.45 -19.28 4.22
C THR A 52 7.93 -19.36 4.01
N TYR A 53 7.46 -20.21 3.11
CA TYR A 53 6.02 -20.43 2.89
C TYR A 53 5.72 -21.91 2.86
N PRO A 54 5.39 -22.52 4.01
CA PRO A 54 4.98 -23.92 4.02
C PRO A 54 3.76 -24.09 3.13
N LEU A 55 3.82 -25.09 2.24
CA LEU A 55 2.67 -25.53 1.45
C LEU A 55 1.49 -25.73 2.39
N LYS A 56 0.42 -24.95 2.22
CA LYS A 56 -0.86 -25.29 2.86
C LYS A 56 -1.26 -26.65 2.33
N GLU A 57 -1.16 -27.68 3.19
CA GLU A 57 -1.63 -29.02 2.83
C GLU A 57 -3.04 -28.92 2.28
N ARG A 58 -3.23 -29.33 1.02
CA ARG A 58 -4.56 -29.48 0.45
C ARG A 58 -5.27 -30.57 1.23
N ILE A 59 -6.28 -30.24 2.01
CA ILE A 59 -7.19 -31.23 2.56
C ILE A 59 -7.91 -31.83 1.36
N GLN A 60 -7.64 -33.13 1.11
CA GLN A 60 -8.42 -33.91 0.16
C GLN A 60 -9.77 -34.19 0.81
N PRO A 61 -10.90 -33.55 0.40
CA PRO A 61 -12.19 -33.71 1.06
C PRO A 61 -12.75 -35.14 0.98
N GLN A 62 -12.17 -35.95 0.10
CA GLN A 62 -12.72 -37.28 -0.30
C GLN A 62 -12.55 -38.36 0.77
N ASN A 63 -11.67 -38.21 1.75
CA ASN A 63 -11.37 -39.23 2.75
C ASN A 63 -11.97 -38.99 4.14
N ILE A 64 -12.83 -37.99 4.31
CA ILE A 64 -13.44 -37.69 5.61
C ILE A 64 -14.74 -38.52 5.72
N GLN A 65 -14.71 -39.61 6.48
CA GLN A 65 -15.90 -40.39 6.78
C GLN A 65 -16.75 -39.63 7.82
N VAL A 66 -17.99 -39.38 7.44
CA VAL A 66 -18.99 -38.71 8.30
C VAL A 66 -20.06 -39.75 8.61
N SER A 67 -20.31 -39.98 9.90
CA SER A 67 -21.27 -40.98 10.38
C SER A 67 -22.54 -40.36 10.93
N GLY A 68 -22.53 -39.06 11.27
CA GLY A 68 -23.68 -38.36 11.83
C GLY A 68 -23.64 -36.86 11.67
N VAL A 69 -24.74 -36.21 12.01
CA VAL A 69 -24.86 -34.75 12.04
C VAL A 69 -25.59 -34.31 13.31
N LYS A 70 -25.18 -33.19 13.89
CA LYS A 70 -25.83 -32.55 15.01
C LYS A 70 -25.95 -31.04 14.84
N TYR A 71 -26.95 -30.45 15.52
CA TYR A 71 -27.22 -29.01 15.51
C TYR A 71 -27.04 -28.35 16.90
N THR A 72 -26.54 -29.13 17.87
CA THR A 72 -26.32 -28.70 19.25
C THR A 72 -24.84 -28.47 19.55
N GLY A 73 -24.54 -27.65 20.55
CA GLY A 73 -23.15 -27.37 20.94
C GLY A 73 -22.37 -26.54 19.93
N ILE A 74 -23.06 -25.71 19.17
CA ILE A 74 -22.46 -24.87 18.15
C ILE A 74 -22.36 -23.43 18.65
N ARG A 75 -21.28 -23.09 19.35
CA ARG A 75 -20.93 -21.71 19.73
C ARG A 75 -22.07 -20.90 20.35
N ASP A 76 -22.82 -21.52 21.29
CA ASP A 76 -23.96 -20.97 22.00
C ASP A 76 -25.14 -20.54 21.09
N ILE A 77 -25.17 -21.02 19.86
CA ILE A 77 -26.26 -20.81 18.92
C ILE A 77 -27.33 -21.87 19.18
N ASP A 78 -28.59 -21.44 19.32
CA ASP A 78 -29.73 -22.32 19.53
C ASP A 78 -29.86 -23.36 18.42
N PRO A 79 -30.25 -24.61 18.74
CA PRO A 79 -30.40 -25.69 17.74
C PRO A 79 -31.38 -25.35 16.60
N ASP A 80 -32.48 -24.68 16.91
CA ASP A 80 -33.48 -24.26 15.92
C ASP A 80 -32.94 -23.19 14.97
N VAL A 81 -32.09 -22.28 15.47
CA VAL A 81 -31.39 -21.30 14.66
C VAL A 81 -30.33 -21.99 13.76
N CYS A 82 -29.60 -22.96 14.32
CA CYS A 82 -28.67 -23.75 13.52
C CYS A 82 -29.38 -24.50 12.38
N GLN A 83 -30.53 -25.10 12.65
CA GLN A 83 -31.36 -25.77 11.63
C GLN A 83 -31.88 -24.80 10.59
N LEU A 84 -32.38 -23.63 11.00
CA LEU A 84 -32.87 -22.59 10.09
C LEU A 84 -31.79 -22.10 9.13
N TYR A 85 -30.55 -21.90 9.63
CA TYR A 85 -29.42 -21.45 8.84
C TYR A 85 -28.69 -22.56 8.07
N GLY A 86 -29.05 -23.84 8.31
CA GLY A 86 -28.35 -24.97 7.72
C GLY A 86 -26.91 -25.09 8.20
N ILE A 87 -26.64 -24.73 9.46
CA ILE A 87 -25.38 -24.91 10.15
C ILE A 87 -25.41 -26.22 10.91
N GLN A 88 -24.49 -27.13 10.64
CA GLN A 88 -24.41 -28.41 11.31
C GLN A 88 -22.99 -28.81 11.62
N ILE A 89 -22.79 -29.62 12.67
CA ILE A 89 -21.54 -30.35 12.89
C ILE A 89 -21.69 -31.73 12.25
N GLN A 90 -20.72 -32.13 11.48
CA GLN A 90 -20.57 -33.48 10.97
C GLN A 90 -19.62 -34.25 11.88
N THR A 91 -20.10 -35.42 12.37
CA THR A 91 -19.39 -36.24 13.37
C THR A 91 -18.84 -37.52 12.73
N GLY A 92 -17.78 -38.04 13.31
CA GLY A 92 -17.18 -39.32 12.95
C GLY A 92 -17.90 -40.52 13.60
N ALA A 93 -17.36 -41.72 13.38
CA ALA A 93 -17.92 -42.98 13.83
C ALA A 93 -17.98 -43.09 15.36
N ASN A 94 -17.07 -42.41 16.07
CA ASN A 94 -17.03 -42.39 17.54
C ASN A 94 -17.74 -41.16 18.11
N GLY A 95 -18.50 -40.41 17.30
CA GLY A 95 -19.24 -39.21 17.74
C GLY A 95 -18.37 -37.93 17.87
N GLU A 96 -17.08 -37.98 17.49
CA GLU A 96 -16.18 -36.84 17.51
C GLU A 96 -16.61 -35.78 16.49
N ASP A 97 -16.45 -34.51 16.85
CA ASP A 97 -16.76 -33.37 15.98
C ASP A 97 -15.65 -33.19 14.95
N ILE A 98 -15.97 -33.41 13.67
CA ILE A 98 -14.99 -33.35 12.57
C ILE A 98 -14.98 -31.96 11.94
N ARG A 99 -16.14 -31.53 11.42
CA ARG A 99 -16.23 -30.29 10.67
C ARG A 99 -17.61 -29.67 10.76
N TYR A 100 -17.65 -28.36 10.64
CA TYR A 100 -18.87 -27.61 10.37
C TYR A 100 -19.22 -27.69 8.89
N ALA A 101 -20.53 -27.73 8.60
CA ALA A 101 -21.06 -27.60 7.26
C ALA A 101 -22.09 -26.45 7.24
N PHE A 102 -21.92 -25.55 6.29
CA PHE A 102 -22.77 -24.38 6.07
C PHE A 102 -23.48 -24.54 4.73
N LYS A 103 -24.79 -24.61 4.74
CA LYS A 103 -25.59 -24.85 3.56
C LYS A 103 -25.88 -23.52 2.83
N TYR A 104 -25.29 -23.36 1.66
CA TYR A 104 -25.60 -22.27 0.73
C TYR A 104 -26.65 -22.71 -0.31
N PRO A 105 -27.27 -21.79 -1.06
CA PRO A 105 -28.30 -22.15 -2.06
C PRO A 105 -27.85 -23.22 -3.07
N HIS A 106 -26.60 -23.21 -3.49
CA HIS A 106 -26.10 -24.11 -4.54
C HIS A 106 -24.85 -24.90 -4.14
N THR A 107 -24.39 -24.80 -2.88
CA THR A 107 -23.19 -25.51 -2.43
C THR A 107 -23.18 -25.65 -0.90
N ILE A 108 -22.19 -26.38 -0.40
CA ILE A 108 -21.90 -26.50 1.03
C ILE A 108 -20.46 -26.04 1.27
N LYS A 109 -20.30 -25.11 2.19
CA LYS A 109 -18.99 -24.71 2.70
C LYS A 109 -18.68 -25.53 3.94
N TYR A 110 -17.47 -26.07 4.00
CA TYR A 110 -16.99 -26.85 5.14
C TYR A 110 -15.87 -26.13 5.84
N ARG A 111 -15.78 -26.29 7.16
CA ARG A 111 -14.68 -25.79 7.98
C ARG A 111 -14.37 -26.79 9.09
N MET A 112 -13.09 -27.16 9.28
CA MET A 112 -12.71 -28.08 10.34
C MET A 112 -13.00 -27.50 11.72
N CYS A 113 -13.46 -28.35 12.65
CA CYS A 113 -13.75 -27.93 14.02
C CYS A 113 -12.49 -27.53 14.80
N ASN A 114 -11.39 -28.21 14.55
CA ASN A 114 -10.11 -28.03 15.23
C ASN A 114 -9.15 -27.03 14.54
N ASP A 115 -9.46 -26.59 13.31
CA ASP A 115 -8.57 -25.70 12.55
C ASP A 115 -9.39 -24.77 11.64
N LYS A 116 -9.51 -23.50 12.06
CA LYS A 116 -10.25 -22.48 11.31
C LYS A 116 -9.67 -22.18 9.92
N SER A 117 -8.36 -22.41 9.73
CA SER A 117 -7.69 -22.15 8.45
C SER A 117 -8.08 -23.17 7.37
N LYS A 118 -8.54 -24.35 7.79
CA LYS A 118 -8.95 -25.43 6.92
C LYS A 118 -10.43 -25.32 6.58
N SER A 119 -10.71 -24.61 5.48
CA SER A 119 -12.05 -24.46 4.92
C SER A 119 -12.06 -24.71 3.41
N TRP A 120 -13.16 -25.27 2.90
CA TRP A 120 -13.34 -25.52 1.46
C TRP A 120 -14.80 -25.53 1.08
N VAL A 121 -15.09 -25.43 -0.21
CA VAL A 121 -16.44 -25.48 -0.78
C VAL A 121 -16.58 -26.74 -1.61
N LYS A 122 -17.72 -27.42 -1.50
CA LYS A 122 -17.97 -28.66 -2.23
C LYS A 122 -17.94 -28.48 -3.74
N ASP A 123 -18.63 -27.46 -4.24
CA ASP A 123 -18.72 -27.12 -5.66
C ASP A 123 -18.37 -25.65 -5.85
N ARG A 124 -17.24 -25.36 -6.48
CA ARG A 124 -16.65 -23.99 -6.55
C ARG A 124 -17.39 -23.02 -7.49
N GLY A 125 -18.33 -23.47 -8.33
CA GLY A 125 -18.82 -22.66 -9.45
C GLY A 125 -19.72 -21.49 -9.10
N LEU A 126 -20.88 -21.70 -8.45
CA LEU A 126 -21.91 -20.66 -8.29
C LEU A 126 -22.18 -20.24 -6.83
N GLY A 127 -21.91 -21.12 -5.87
CA GLY A 127 -22.36 -20.95 -4.48
C GLY A 127 -21.80 -19.74 -3.74
N MET A 128 -20.60 -19.29 -4.09
CA MET A 128 -19.91 -18.19 -3.39
C MET A 128 -20.31 -16.79 -3.89
N ASN A 129 -21.31 -16.69 -4.76
CA ASN A 129 -21.89 -15.41 -5.18
C ASN A 129 -23.21 -15.08 -4.43
N TYR A 130 -23.62 -15.92 -3.48
CA TYR A 130 -24.86 -15.74 -2.72
C TYR A 130 -24.57 -15.44 -1.27
N LEU A 131 -25.45 -14.64 -0.66
CA LEU A 131 -25.47 -14.46 0.78
C LEU A 131 -25.81 -15.78 1.48
N PHE A 132 -25.12 -16.08 2.59
CA PHE A 132 -25.45 -17.20 3.45
C PHE A 132 -26.66 -16.88 4.34
N GLY A 133 -27.46 -17.87 4.63
CA GLY A 133 -28.59 -17.82 5.52
C GLY A 133 -29.93 -18.03 4.82
N PRO A 134 -31.03 -18.17 5.60
CA PRO A 134 -32.34 -18.46 5.05
C PRO A 134 -32.87 -17.35 4.15
N GLU A 135 -33.81 -17.68 3.29
CA GLU A 135 -34.52 -16.68 2.52
C GLU A 135 -35.56 -15.98 3.41
N PHE A 136 -35.37 -14.70 3.60
CA PHE A 136 -36.32 -13.83 4.28
C PHE A 136 -37.16 -13.10 3.25
N ASN A 137 -38.48 -13.06 3.49
CA ASN A 137 -39.38 -12.30 2.62
C ASN A 137 -39.08 -10.80 2.74
N ALA A 138 -38.57 -10.24 1.66
CA ALA A 138 -38.21 -8.84 1.55
C ALA A 138 -39.42 -7.88 1.71
N GLY A 139 -40.64 -8.34 1.47
CA GLY A 139 -41.87 -7.52 1.51
C GLY A 139 -42.27 -6.98 2.88
N THR A 140 -41.69 -7.46 3.97
CA THR A 140 -42.00 -7.04 5.34
C THR A 140 -40.89 -6.32 6.06
N GLY A 141 -39.67 -6.35 5.51
CA GLY A 141 -38.47 -5.90 6.21
C GLY A 141 -38.01 -4.48 5.84
N LYS A 142 -38.05 -3.59 6.85
CA LYS A 142 -37.37 -2.27 6.69
C LYS A 142 -35.86 -2.43 6.62
N ARG A 143 -35.28 -3.45 7.27
CA ARG A 143 -33.84 -3.58 7.54
C ARG A 143 -33.37 -5.01 7.34
N ILE A 144 -32.18 -5.18 6.75
CA ILE A 144 -31.42 -6.44 6.73
C ILE A 144 -30.03 -6.21 7.33
N TYR A 145 -29.54 -7.19 8.08
CA TYR A 145 -28.17 -7.18 8.58
C TYR A 145 -27.29 -8.11 7.75
N ILE A 146 -26.07 -7.66 7.48
CA ILE A 146 -25.05 -8.42 6.75
C ILE A 146 -23.82 -8.56 7.64
N THR A 147 -23.47 -9.78 8.01
CA THR A 147 -22.26 -10.11 8.78
C THR A 147 -21.15 -10.66 7.87
N GLU A 148 -19.94 -10.82 8.41
CA GLU A 148 -18.84 -11.42 7.66
C GLU A 148 -18.90 -12.94 7.65
N GLY A 149 -19.24 -13.55 8.79
CA GLY A 149 -19.19 -14.98 8.99
C GLY A 149 -20.54 -15.64 9.16
N GLU A 150 -20.59 -16.92 8.85
CA GLU A 150 -21.83 -17.73 8.93
C GLU A 150 -22.33 -17.85 10.37
N PHE A 151 -21.40 -18.01 11.34
CA PHE A 151 -21.78 -18.05 12.74
C PHE A 151 -22.30 -16.71 13.25
N ASP A 152 -21.70 -15.62 12.76
CA ASP A 152 -22.10 -14.28 13.16
C ASP A 152 -23.52 -13.96 12.70
N ALA A 153 -23.90 -14.43 11.51
CA ALA A 153 -25.27 -14.26 11.02
C ALA A 153 -26.28 -14.97 11.91
N ALA A 154 -26.03 -16.23 12.25
CA ALA A 154 -26.93 -17.00 13.14
C ALA A 154 -26.94 -16.42 14.53
N SER A 155 -25.80 -16.02 15.09
CA SER A 155 -25.71 -15.40 16.42
C SER A 155 -26.45 -14.07 16.47
N LEU A 156 -26.25 -13.18 15.51
CA LEU A 156 -26.94 -11.90 15.47
C LEU A 156 -28.46 -12.08 15.30
N TYR A 157 -28.88 -13.04 14.48
CA TYR A 157 -30.31 -13.38 14.35
C TYR A 157 -30.92 -13.80 15.69
N GLN A 158 -30.23 -14.66 16.44
CA GLN A 158 -30.63 -15.07 17.77
C GLN A 158 -30.68 -13.89 18.77
N ILE A 159 -29.63 -13.08 18.81
CA ILE A 159 -29.50 -11.89 19.65
C ILE A 159 -30.63 -10.88 19.38
N LEU A 160 -31.00 -10.71 18.12
CA LEU A 160 -32.09 -9.81 17.72
C LEU A 160 -33.48 -10.39 17.91
N GLY A 161 -33.60 -11.50 18.69
CA GLY A 161 -34.88 -12.14 19.03
C GLY A 161 -35.55 -12.79 17.83
N LYS A 162 -34.75 -13.24 16.83
CA LYS A 162 -35.23 -13.96 15.62
C LYS A 162 -36.23 -13.15 14.78
N SER A 163 -36.17 -11.81 14.87
CA SER A 163 -37.15 -10.88 14.30
C SER A 163 -36.70 -10.12 13.09
N PHE A 164 -35.39 -10.10 12.80
CA PHE A 164 -34.80 -9.36 11.68
C PHE A 164 -34.11 -10.29 10.71
N PRO A 165 -34.19 -10.00 9.39
CA PRO A 165 -33.36 -10.66 8.39
C PRO A 165 -31.87 -10.45 8.71
N VAL A 166 -31.12 -11.55 8.85
CA VAL A 166 -29.67 -11.52 9.00
C VAL A 166 -29.04 -12.50 8.02
N LYS A 167 -28.08 -12.08 7.26
CA LYS A 167 -27.32 -12.94 6.34
C LYS A 167 -25.82 -12.66 6.48
N SER A 168 -24.98 -13.56 6.01
CA SER A 168 -23.56 -13.27 5.95
C SER A 168 -23.00 -13.24 4.52
N LEU A 169 -21.86 -12.56 4.40
CA LEU A 169 -21.03 -12.65 3.21
C LEU A 169 -20.44 -14.06 3.10
N PRO A 170 -20.21 -14.57 1.88
CA PRO A 170 -19.54 -15.86 1.69
C PRO A 170 -18.03 -15.79 2.02
N SER A 171 -17.44 -14.61 1.92
CA SER A 171 -16.09 -14.28 2.31
C SER A 171 -15.93 -12.75 2.43
N SER A 172 -14.86 -12.28 3.07
CA SER A 172 -14.52 -10.85 3.12
C SER A 172 -14.14 -10.26 1.74
N SER A 173 -13.80 -11.13 0.78
CA SER A 173 -13.51 -10.73 -0.61
C SER A 173 -14.73 -10.93 -1.50
N ILE A 174 -15.56 -9.90 -1.63
CA ILE A 174 -16.70 -9.88 -2.55
C ILE A 174 -16.36 -9.12 -3.84
N GLY A 175 -16.81 -9.63 -4.98
CA GLY A 175 -16.60 -9.04 -6.30
C GLY A 175 -17.90 -8.52 -6.93
N GLU A 176 -17.80 -7.93 -8.13
CA GLU A 176 -18.95 -7.43 -8.89
C GLU A 176 -20.01 -8.51 -9.15
N LYS A 177 -19.60 -9.75 -9.39
CA LYS A 177 -20.52 -10.87 -9.58
C LYS A 177 -21.41 -11.09 -8.35
N PHE A 178 -20.84 -10.99 -7.15
CA PHE A 178 -21.61 -11.10 -5.90
C PHE A 178 -22.63 -9.96 -5.80
N ILE A 179 -22.21 -8.70 -6.03
CA ILE A 179 -23.11 -7.55 -6.00
C ILE A 179 -24.25 -7.75 -7.00
N LYS A 180 -23.95 -8.11 -8.24
CA LYS A 180 -24.94 -8.32 -9.29
C LYS A 180 -25.98 -9.39 -8.96
N HIS A 181 -25.54 -10.52 -8.36
CA HIS A 181 -26.47 -11.61 -7.94
C HIS A 181 -27.40 -11.20 -6.79
N ASN A 182 -26.92 -10.39 -5.87
CA ASN A 182 -27.69 -10.00 -4.68
C ASN A 182 -28.37 -8.64 -4.82
N LEU A 183 -28.15 -7.92 -5.93
CA LEU A 183 -28.64 -6.54 -6.12
C LEU A 183 -30.15 -6.43 -5.92
N LYS A 184 -30.92 -7.26 -6.62
CA LYS A 184 -32.38 -7.23 -6.55
C LYS A 184 -32.90 -7.52 -5.14
N TYR A 185 -32.32 -8.51 -4.47
CA TYR A 185 -32.70 -8.89 -3.12
C TYR A 185 -32.38 -7.79 -2.10
N LEU A 186 -31.15 -7.29 -2.10
CA LEU A 186 -30.72 -6.22 -1.19
C LEU A 186 -31.45 -4.89 -1.47
N SER A 187 -31.76 -4.60 -2.74
CA SER A 187 -32.51 -3.41 -3.12
C SER A 187 -33.92 -3.38 -2.52
N SER A 188 -34.51 -4.51 -2.18
CA SER A 188 -35.86 -4.59 -1.63
C SER A 188 -35.96 -4.13 -0.18
N PHE A 189 -34.84 -4.01 0.55
CA PHE A 189 -34.79 -3.49 1.91
C PHE A 189 -34.60 -1.97 1.92
N LYS A 190 -35.13 -1.29 2.95
CA LYS A 190 -34.94 0.16 3.15
C LYS A 190 -33.57 0.46 3.72
N GLU A 191 -33.04 -0.41 4.58
CA GLU A 191 -31.75 -0.26 5.23
C GLU A 191 -30.97 -1.57 5.10
N ILE A 192 -29.71 -1.46 4.73
CA ILE A 192 -28.73 -2.54 4.70
C ILE A 192 -27.70 -2.20 5.76
N VAL A 193 -27.61 -3.03 6.79
CA VAL A 193 -26.77 -2.77 7.95
C VAL A 193 -25.63 -3.77 8.01
N TYR A 194 -24.40 -3.30 7.85
CA TYR A 194 -23.22 -4.13 7.97
C TYR A 194 -22.87 -4.34 9.44
N ALA A 195 -22.80 -5.58 9.88
CA ALA A 195 -22.46 -6.01 11.23
C ALA A 195 -21.23 -6.93 11.18
N GLY A 196 -20.12 -6.41 10.69
CA GLY A 196 -18.81 -7.05 10.60
C GLY A 196 -17.71 -6.14 11.16
N GLU A 197 -16.51 -6.69 11.32
CA GLU A 197 -15.33 -5.93 11.69
C GLU A 197 -15.01 -4.86 10.64
N LEU A 198 -14.54 -3.70 11.09
CA LEU A 198 -13.99 -2.65 10.20
C LEU A 198 -12.45 -2.71 10.15
N ASP A 199 -11.89 -3.92 10.15
CA ASP A 199 -10.51 -4.18 9.79
C ASP A 199 -10.29 -4.02 8.27
N PRO A 200 -9.06 -4.02 7.74
CA PRO A 200 -8.84 -3.78 6.31
C PRO A 200 -9.62 -4.71 5.36
N PRO A 201 -9.79 -6.04 5.61
CA PRO A 201 -10.68 -6.88 4.81
C PRO A 201 -12.15 -6.49 4.91
N GLY A 202 -12.67 -6.30 6.12
CA GLY A 202 -14.08 -5.95 6.38
C GLY A 202 -14.44 -4.58 5.80
N ARG A 203 -13.56 -3.58 5.92
CA ARG A 203 -13.73 -2.26 5.26
C ARG A 203 -13.81 -2.37 3.75
N ARG A 204 -12.99 -3.21 3.12
CA ARG A 204 -13.11 -3.44 1.66
C ARG A 204 -14.46 -4.03 1.29
N ALA A 205 -14.99 -4.96 2.07
CA ALA A 205 -16.32 -5.53 1.86
C ALA A 205 -17.43 -4.48 2.08
N ALA A 206 -17.35 -3.73 3.19
CA ALA A 206 -18.28 -2.64 3.49
C ALA A 206 -18.28 -1.56 2.41
N ASN A 207 -17.10 -1.13 1.94
CA ASN A 207 -16.99 -0.14 0.86
C ASN A 207 -17.66 -0.61 -0.43
N LYS A 208 -17.53 -1.87 -0.82
CA LYS A 208 -18.21 -2.42 -2.00
C LYS A 208 -19.72 -2.46 -1.86
N LEU A 209 -20.23 -2.80 -0.67
CA LEU A 209 -21.67 -2.73 -0.39
C LEU A 209 -22.16 -1.28 -0.38
N TYR A 210 -21.41 -0.37 0.22
CA TYR A 210 -21.70 1.06 0.22
C TYR A 210 -21.76 1.62 -1.20
N GLN A 211 -20.79 1.31 -2.07
CA GLN A 211 -20.80 1.75 -3.46
C GLN A 211 -22.04 1.28 -4.23
N ALA A 212 -22.56 0.09 -3.91
CA ALA A 212 -23.78 -0.42 -4.53
C ALA A 212 -25.08 0.17 -3.94
N PHE A 213 -25.06 0.61 -2.67
CA PHE A 213 -26.24 1.04 -1.92
C PHE A 213 -25.98 2.27 -1.03
N PRO A 214 -25.45 3.40 -1.52
CA PRO A 214 -24.91 4.48 -0.70
C PRO A 214 -25.98 5.15 0.20
N GLU A 215 -27.22 5.25 -0.27
CA GLU A 215 -28.27 5.97 0.45
C GLU A 215 -28.87 5.17 1.62
N LYS A 216 -28.71 3.85 1.63
CA LYS A 216 -29.33 2.95 2.60
C LYS A 216 -28.37 2.04 3.32
N PHE A 217 -27.06 2.35 3.25
CA PHE A 217 -26.02 1.54 3.89
C PHE A 217 -25.61 2.13 5.24
N PHE A 218 -25.69 1.27 6.26
CA PHE A 218 -25.37 1.57 7.66
C PHE A 218 -24.44 0.52 8.21
N TYR A 219 -23.86 0.76 9.39
CA TYR A 219 -23.06 -0.23 10.09
C TYR A 219 -23.38 -0.27 11.58
N VAL A 220 -23.06 -1.40 12.23
CA VAL A 220 -23.16 -1.59 13.66
C VAL A 220 -21.81 -1.30 14.29
N PRO A 221 -21.64 -0.27 15.15
CA PRO A 221 -20.40 -0.05 15.87
C PRO A 221 -20.19 -1.14 16.92
N MET A 222 -19.15 -1.95 16.72
CA MET A 222 -18.76 -3.02 17.65
C MET A 222 -17.49 -2.58 18.39
N THR A 223 -17.58 -2.32 19.68
CA THR A 223 -16.49 -1.74 20.48
C THR A 223 -15.85 -2.70 21.47
N GLU A 224 -16.58 -3.74 21.90
CA GLU A 224 -16.12 -4.64 22.97
C GLU A 224 -15.74 -6.05 22.49
N CYS A 225 -16.37 -6.52 21.44
CA CYS A 225 -16.08 -7.80 20.80
C CYS A 225 -15.96 -7.56 19.30
N LYS A 226 -15.23 -8.42 18.63
CA LYS A 226 -14.94 -8.27 17.20
C LYS A 226 -16.07 -8.72 16.29
N ASP A 227 -16.85 -9.73 16.70
CA ASP A 227 -17.92 -10.32 15.90
C ASP A 227 -19.15 -10.65 16.74
N ALA A 228 -20.30 -10.86 16.10
CA ALA A 228 -21.56 -11.12 16.77
C ALA A 228 -21.58 -12.45 17.55
N ASN A 229 -20.82 -13.45 17.11
CA ASN A 229 -20.71 -14.70 17.84
C ASN A 229 -19.90 -14.55 19.12
N GLU A 230 -18.87 -13.72 19.14
CA GLU A 230 -18.13 -13.43 20.38
C GLU A 230 -19.00 -12.69 21.41
N PHE A 231 -19.86 -11.76 20.99
CA PHE A 231 -20.83 -11.12 21.86
C PHE A 231 -21.78 -12.15 22.50
N LEU A 232 -22.25 -13.14 21.73
CA LEU A 232 -23.11 -14.21 22.23
C LEU A 232 -22.36 -15.08 23.23
N MET A 233 -21.17 -15.59 22.89
CA MET A 233 -20.39 -16.50 23.72
C MET A 233 -19.86 -15.85 25.02
N THR A 234 -19.71 -14.54 25.05
CA THR A 234 -19.22 -13.79 26.23
C THR A 234 -20.33 -13.19 27.09
N GLY A 235 -21.62 -13.46 26.75
CA GLY A 235 -22.76 -12.95 27.49
C GLY A 235 -23.00 -11.46 27.35
N LYS A 236 -22.46 -10.83 26.33
CA LYS A 236 -22.57 -9.38 26.07
C LYS A 236 -23.60 -9.03 24.97
N GLN A 237 -24.53 -9.93 24.72
CA GLN A 237 -25.54 -9.79 23.66
C GLN A 237 -26.35 -8.50 23.72
N ASP A 238 -26.63 -7.99 24.93
CA ASP A 238 -27.39 -6.74 25.09
C ASP A 238 -26.70 -5.55 24.45
N LYS A 239 -25.35 -5.51 24.46
CA LYS A 239 -24.57 -4.40 23.89
C LYS A 239 -24.69 -4.34 22.38
N ILE A 240 -24.46 -5.46 21.69
CA ILE A 240 -24.62 -5.50 20.24
C ILE A 240 -26.09 -5.35 19.82
N MET A 241 -27.03 -5.83 20.62
CA MET A 241 -28.46 -5.65 20.36
C MET A 241 -28.85 -4.16 20.35
N TRP A 242 -28.36 -3.37 21.31
CA TRP A 242 -28.57 -1.93 21.32
C TRP A 242 -27.89 -1.21 20.14
N ALA A 243 -26.64 -1.54 19.85
CA ALA A 243 -25.92 -0.98 18.70
C ALA A 243 -26.62 -1.31 17.37
N ALA A 244 -27.09 -2.54 17.21
CA ALA A 244 -27.81 -2.97 16.00
C ALA A 244 -29.18 -2.29 15.84
N ARG A 245 -29.87 -1.98 16.95
CA ARG A 245 -31.14 -1.21 16.87
C ARG A 245 -30.94 0.23 16.42
N SER A 246 -29.77 0.82 16.71
CA SER A 246 -29.41 2.19 16.34
C SER A 246 -28.13 2.21 15.49
N PRO A 247 -28.15 1.59 14.29
CA PRO A 247 -26.98 1.54 13.44
C PRO A 247 -26.60 2.95 12.98
N GLN A 248 -25.31 3.15 12.77
CA GLN A 248 -24.77 4.41 12.30
C GLN A 248 -24.68 4.41 10.78
N ARG A 249 -24.76 5.60 10.17
CA ARG A 249 -24.54 5.74 8.74
C ARG A 249 -23.07 5.42 8.44
N TYR A 250 -22.84 4.57 7.46
CA TYR A 250 -21.47 4.23 7.07
C TYR A 250 -20.85 5.41 6.32
N THR A 251 -19.65 5.79 6.75
CA THR A 251 -18.85 6.81 6.10
C THR A 251 -17.54 6.15 5.66
N PRO A 252 -17.19 6.17 4.35
CA PRO A 252 -15.90 5.69 3.89
C PRO A 252 -14.73 6.45 4.54
N GLU A 253 -13.57 5.81 4.64
CA GLU A 253 -12.38 6.40 5.30
C GLU A 253 -11.94 7.76 4.76
N ASN A 254 -12.28 8.05 3.49
CA ASN A 254 -11.92 9.32 2.84
C ASN A 254 -12.95 10.44 3.04
N PHE A 255 -13.98 10.23 3.86
CA PHE A 255 -15.02 11.21 4.15
C PHE A 255 -14.92 11.62 5.61
N PHE A 256 -14.60 12.86 5.85
CA PHE A 256 -14.47 13.48 7.17
C PHE A 256 -15.65 14.43 7.36
N CYS A 257 -16.55 14.14 8.28
CA CYS A 257 -17.78 14.91 8.43
C CYS A 257 -18.28 15.02 9.89
N SER A 258 -17.54 14.53 10.87
CA SER A 258 -17.91 14.61 12.29
C SER A 258 -17.01 15.59 13.06
N ASP A 259 -17.50 16.09 14.17
CA ASP A 259 -16.71 16.91 15.10
C ASP A 259 -15.46 16.14 15.60
N ALA A 260 -15.56 14.82 15.73
CA ALA A 260 -14.43 13.97 16.08
C ALA A 260 -13.35 13.95 14.97
N ASP A 261 -13.75 13.98 13.69
CA ASP A 261 -12.81 14.08 12.57
C ASP A 261 -12.11 15.43 12.55
N VAL A 262 -12.83 16.52 12.86
CA VAL A 262 -12.25 17.85 12.99
C VAL A 262 -11.23 17.88 14.13
N GLU A 263 -11.60 17.34 15.29
CA GLU A 263 -10.71 17.27 16.45
C GLU A 263 -9.46 16.42 16.17
N ALA A 264 -9.64 15.27 15.52
CA ALA A 264 -8.54 14.40 15.12
C ALA A 264 -7.61 15.05 14.08
N ALA A 265 -8.19 15.76 13.11
CA ALA A 265 -7.43 16.48 12.10
C ALA A 265 -6.58 17.63 12.69
N ILE A 266 -7.14 18.35 13.65
CA ILE A 266 -6.42 19.45 14.33
C ILE A 266 -5.34 18.90 15.28
N LYS A 267 -5.62 17.81 15.99
CA LYS A 267 -4.66 17.17 16.90
C LYS A 267 -3.51 16.47 16.19
N ASN A 268 -3.72 16.00 14.98
CA ASN A 268 -2.66 15.48 14.10
C ASN A 268 -1.90 16.65 13.45
N GLU A 269 -1.36 17.52 14.27
CA GLU A 269 -0.69 18.74 13.87
C GLU A 269 0.47 18.48 12.92
N ASN A 270 0.54 19.29 11.87
CA ASN A 270 1.52 19.29 10.77
C ASN A 270 1.56 18.03 9.94
N PRO A 271 0.81 17.97 8.82
CA PRO A 271 0.95 16.91 7.82
C PRO A 271 2.35 16.87 7.19
N TYR A 272 3.17 17.89 7.42
CA TYR A 272 4.52 18.01 6.89
C TYR A 272 5.55 18.21 7.98
N GLU A 273 6.57 17.39 7.96
CA GLU A 273 7.81 17.55 8.72
C GLU A 273 8.83 18.32 7.88
N TYR A 274 9.59 19.24 8.50
CA TYR A 274 10.60 20.05 7.81
C TYR A 274 11.95 19.84 8.49
N ILE A 275 12.97 19.49 7.71
CA ILE A 275 14.35 19.37 8.19
C ILE A 275 15.16 20.54 7.63
N PRO A 276 15.86 21.30 8.49
CA PRO A 276 16.67 22.41 8.05
C PRO A 276 17.71 22.02 7.01
N THR A 277 17.81 22.82 5.94
CA THR A 277 18.81 22.62 4.86
C THR A 277 20.22 22.94 5.33
N GLY A 278 20.34 23.72 6.41
CA GLY A 278 21.58 24.30 6.88
C GLY A 278 21.85 25.71 6.33
N HIS A 279 21.01 26.21 5.44
CA HIS A 279 21.10 27.57 4.91
C HIS A 279 20.05 28.47 5.58
N THR A 280 20.48 29.25 6.57
CA THR A 280 19.58 30.02 7.47
C THR A 280 18.57 30.88 6.70
N GLY A 281 19.01 31.66 5.71
CA GLY A 281 18.10 32.53 4.94
C GLY A 281 17.07 31.76 4.09
N LEU A 282 17.38 30.55 3.64
CA LEU A 282 16.42 29.70 2.94
C LEU A 282 15.46 29.05 3.94
N ASP A 283 15.99 28.52 5.05
CA ASP A 283 15.20 27.85 6.09
C ASP A 283 14.19 28.80 6.75
N GLU A 284 14.52 30.10 6.89
CA GLU A 284 13.57 31.12 7.34
C GLU A 284 12.36 31.27 6.41
N LYS A 285 12.52 31.01 5.10
CA LYS A 285 11.43 31.11 4.12
C LYS A 285 10.65 29.82 3.96
N ILE A 286 11.33 28.67 3.89
CA ILE A 286 10.70 27.38 3.57
C ILE A 286 10.57 26.46 4.80
N ARG A 287 11.08 26.84 5.96
CA ARG A 287 11.17 26.05 7.20
C ARG A 287 12.12 24.85 7.12
N GLY A 288 12.74 24.62 5.99
CA GLY A 288 13.55 23.45 5.67
C GLY A 288 12.98 22.61 4.53
N MET A 289 13.62 21.50 4.22
CA MET A 289 13.12 20.53 3.23
C MET A 289 11.92 19.77 3.80
N VAL A 290 10.86 19.69 3.02
CA VAL A 290 9.59 19.07 3.40
C VAL A 290 9.65 17.55 3.28
N LYS A 291 9.10 16.81 4.26
CA LYS A 291 8.72 15.42 4.14
C LYS A 291 7.23 15.29 3.79
N GLY A 292 6.83 14.17 3.21
CA GLY A 292 5.47 13.94 2.76
C GLY A 292 5.11 14.68 1.47
N GLY A 293 6.11 15.20 0.73
CA GLY A 293 5.86 15.95 -0.48
C GLY A 293 7.07 16.14 -1.38
N LEU A 294 6.85 16.90 -2.46
CA LEU A 294 7.86 17.17 -3.48
C LEU A 294 8.47 18.56 -3.29
N THR A 295 9.78 18.65 -3.48
CA THR A 295 10.52 19.91 -3.66
C THR A 295 11.09 19.92 -5.08
N PHE A 296 10.87 21.00 -5.80
CA PHE A 296 11.35 21.16 -7.17
C PHE A 296 12.41 22.27 -7.23
N ILE A 297 13.63 21.90 -7.66
CA ILE A 297 14.74 22.85 -7.83
C ILE A 297 15.01 23.04 -9.32
N LYS A 298 14.88 24.26 -9.80
CA LYS A 298 15.16 24.61 -11.19
C LYS A 298 16.32 25.58 -11.31
N ALA A 299 17.19 25.34 -12.29
CA ALA A 299 18.38 26.14 -12.51
C ALA A 299 18.82 26.16 -13.96
N PRO A 300 19.29 27.29 -14.49
CA PRO A 300 20.02 27.35 -15.73
C PRO A 300 21.33 26.55 -15.69
N ARG A 301 21.89 26.27 -16.84
CA ARG A 301 23.19 25.61 -16.92
C ARG A 301 24.28 26.53 -16.35
N GLY A 302 25.21 25.98 -15.58
CA GLY A 302 26.35 26.73 -15.04
C GLY A 302 26.06 27.53 -13.76
N THR A 303 24.86 27.47 -13.18
CA THR A 303 24.51 28.21 -11.96
C THR A 303 24.99 27.56 -10.66
N GLY A 304 25.72 26.47 -10.69
CA GLY A 304 26.17 25.75 -9.49
C GLY A 304 25.13 24.79 -8.93
N LYS A 305 24.14 24.37 -9.72
CA LYS A 305 23.06 23.46 -9.34
C LYS A 305 23.55 22.24 -8.55
N THR A 306 24.52 21.52 -9.06
CA THR A 306 25.09 20.31 -8.44
C THR A 306 25.70 20.59 -7.07
N GLU A 307 26.30 21.75 -6.88
CA GLU A 307 26.85 22.17 -5.58
C GLU A 307 25.77 22.42 -4.54
N VAL A 308 24.71 23.12 -4.95
CA VAL A 308 23.55 23.37 -4.08
C VAL A 308 22.89 22.06 -3.65
N ILE A 309 22.77 21.10 -4.58
CA ILE A 309 22.20 19.78 -4.26
C ILE A 309 23.04 19.06 -3.21
N ARG A 310 24.36 19.00 -3.41
CA ARG A 310 25.28 18.37 -2.46
C ARG A 310 25.29 19.04 -1.11
N TYR A 311 25.17 20.37 -1.11
CA TYR A 311 25.00 21.14 0.14
C TYR A 311 23.76 20.70 0.90
N PHE A 312 22.62 20.52 0.20
CA PHE A 312 21.39 20.06 0.82
C PHE A 312 21.47 18.60 1.26
N GLU A 313 22.03 17.71 0.44
CA GLU A 313 22.24 16.29 0.78
C GLU A 313 23.08 16.13 2.04
N THR A 314 24.21 16.83 2.10
CA THR A 314 25.09 16.85 3.28
C THR A 314 24.42 17.53 4.50
N GLY A 315 23.70 18.61 4.28
CA GLY A 315 22.96 19.31 5.31
C GLY A 315 21.89 18.43 5.94
N LEU A 316 21.09 17.72 5.13
CA LEU A 316 20.08 16.78 5.61
C LEU A 316 20.68 15.57 6.33
N LEU A 317 21.78 15.01 5.82
CA LEU A 317 22.53 13.97 6.51
C LEU A 317 23.05 14.45 7.87
N LYS A 318 23.54 15.69 7.95
CA LYS A 318 24.09 16.27 9.18
C LYS A 318 23.03 16.62 10.21
N ASN A 319 21.92 17.23 9.78
CA ASN A 319 20.88 17.77 10.63
C ASN A 319 19.73 16.80 10.91
N GLY A 320 19.54 15.79 10.04
CA GLY A 320 18.48 14.79 10.16
C GLY A 320 18.96 13.45 10.75
N GLU A 321 17.99 12.63 11.13
CA GLU A 321 18.24 11.27 11.60
C GLU A 321 18.04 10.21 10.50
N ASP A 322 17.37 10.56 9.41
CA ASP A 322 17.07 9.65 8.32
C ASP A 322 18.25 9.46 7.37
N ALA A 323 18.18 8.41 6.57
CA ALA A 323 19.05 8.25 5.42
C ALA A 323 18.63 9.18 4.26
N VAL A 324 19.57 9.51 3.41
CA VAL A 324 19.37 10.31 2.19
C VAL A 324 19.73 9.45 0.98
N ALA A 325 18.77 9.26 0.07
CA ALA A 325 18.98 8.52 -1.17
C ALA A 325 19.22 9.50 -2.34
N MET A 326 20.11 9.12 -3.25
CA MET A 326 20.62 9.98 -4.32
C MET A 326 20.62 9.23 -5.64
N LEU A 327 19.97 9.80 -6.65
CA LEU A 327 20.06 9.38 -8.05
C LEU A 327 20.75 10.49 -8.84
N HIS A 328 22.05 10.39 -9.03
CA HIS A 328 22.83 11.32 -9.85
C HIS A 328 23.08 10.70 -11.22
N MET A 329 22.29 11.09 -12.21
CA MET A 329 22.31 10.47 -13.54
C MET A 329 23.45 10.97 -14.47
N GLU A 330 24.18 11.99 -14.06
CA GLU A 330 25.24 12.61 -14.87
C GLU A 330 26.63 12.40 -14.33
N GLU A 331 26.77 11.84 -13.14
CA GLU A 331 28.08 11.67 -12.52
C GLU A 331 28.29 10.30 -11.90
N MET A 332 29.55 9.98 -11.72
CA MET A 332 29.92 8.72 -11.06
C MET A 332 29.80 8.87 -9.54
N LYS A 333 29.44 7.79 -8.86
CA LYS A 333 29.36 7.73 -7.38
C LYS A 333 30.66 8.15 -6.69
N SER A 334 31.83 7.90 -7.31
CA SER A 334 33.13 8.38 -6.79
C SER A 334 33.21 9.90 -6.73
N THR A 335 32.62 10.60 -7.69
CA THR A 335 32.56 12.08 -7.72
C THR A 335 31.67 12.58 -6.59
N THR A 336 30.54 11.94 -6.35
CA THR A 336 29.62 12.26 -5.24
C THR A 336 30.33 12.11 -3.90
N TYR A 337 31.01 10.99 -3.64
CA TYR A 337 31.70 10.77 -2.36
C TYR A 337 32.86 11.74 -2.14
N ARG A 338 33.64 12.07 -3.17
CA ARG A 338 34.71 13.06 -3.07
C ARG A 338 34.18 14.48 -2.82
N ALA A 339 33.05 14.83 -3.41
CA ALA A 339 32.38 16.09 -3.12
C ALA A 339 31.90 16.15 -1.66
N MET A 340 31.32 15.09 -1.13
CA MET A 340 30.94 15.02 0.29
C MET A 340 32.16 15.13 1.20
N ALA A 341 33.29 14.49 0.86
CA ALA A 341 34.55 14.64 1.58
C ALA A 341 35.08 16.10 1.53
N THR A 342 34.88 16.81 0.43
CA THR A 342 35.22 18.24 0.29
C THR A 342 34.48 19.09 1.34
N TYR A 343 33.18 18.84 1.56
CA TYR A 343 32.40 19.54 2.58
C TYR A 343 32.86 19.22 4.00
N GLU A 344 33.26 17.98 4.26
CA GLU A 344 33.73 17.57 5.58
C GLU A 344 35.12 18.13 5.90
N LEU A 345 36.02 18.14 4.92
CA LEU A 345 37.39 18.62 5.09
C LEU A 345 37.50 20.15 5.00
N GLY A 346 36.52 20.83 4.41
CA GLY A 346 36.56 22.26 4.14
C GLY A 346 37.60 22.68 3.09
N VAL A 347 38.18 21.71 2.35
CA VAL A 347 39.12 21.93 1.25
C VAL A 347 38.75 21.07 0.06
N ASN A 348 39.05 21.55 -1.17
CA ASN A 348 38.70 20.83 -2.39
C ASN A 348 39.52 19.55 -2.54
N VAL A 349 38.83 18.39 -2.60
CA VAL A 349 39.43 17.05 -2.83
C VAL A 349 38.66 16.27 -3.91
N ARG A 350 37.97 16.97 -4.82
CA ARG A 350 37.11 16.37 -5.85
C ARG A 350 37.85 15.50 -6.83
N THR A 351 39.07 15.88 -7.16
CA THR A 351 39.99 15.06 -7.97
C THR A 351 41.16 14.60 -7.10
N LYS A 352 41.98 13.69 -7.63
CA LYS A 352 43.21 13.30 -6.95
C LYS A 352 44.22 14.44 -6.96
N GLU A 353 44.24 15.18 -8.05
CA GLU A 353 45.09 16.36 -8.21
C GLU A 353 44.72 17.45 -7.20
N ASP A 354 43.42 17.71 -6.99
CA ASP A 354 42.94 18.66 -5.97
C ASP A 354 43.39 18.24 -4.57
N ALA A 355 43.29 16.94 -4.25
CA ALA A 355 43.67 16.40 -2.94
C ALA A 355 45.22 16.56 -2.74
N GLU A 356 46.03 16.28 -3.75
CA GLU A 356 47.48 16.44 -3.72
C GLU A 356 47.86 17.91 -3.51
N GLN A 357 47.24 18.84 -4.26
CA GLN A 357 47.48 20.29 -4.13
C GLN A 357 47.12 20.80 -2.72
N ASN A 358 46.11 20.25 -2.08
CA ASN A 358 45.73 20.59 -0.72
C ASN A 358 46.43 19.75 0.36
N ASN A 359 47.45 18.95 -0.01
CA ASN A 359 48.19 18.07 0.89
C ASN A 359 47.29 17.08 1.67
N VAL A 360 46.22 16.61 1.06
CA VAL A 360 45.29 15.62 1.65
C VAL A 360 45.57 14.25 1.06
N SER A 361 45.87 13.28 1.92
CA SER A 361 46.07 11.90 1.48
C SER A 361 44.76 11.23 1.06
N GLU A 362 44.81 10.25 0.18
CA GLU A 362 43.65 9.49 -0.27
C GLU A 362 42.96 8.78 0.91
N SER A 363 43.71 8.35 1.90
CA SER A 363 43.14 7.76 3.14
C SER A 363 42.30 8.77 3.92
N ASN A 364 42.74 10.02 3.99
CA ASN A 364 41.98 11.09 4.65
C ASN A 364 40.71 11.47 3.85
N VAL A 365 40.79 11.43 2.52
CA VAL A 365 39.60 11.62 1.68
C VAL A 365 38.56 10.53 1.91
N ILE A 366 39.00 9.27 1.97
CA ILE A 366 38.12 8.14 2.26
C ILE A 366 37.48 8.25 3.66
N GLU A 367 38.27 8.60 4.67
CA GLU A 367 37.75 8.78 6.02
C GLU A 367 36.74 9.93 6.11
N ALA A 368 37.06 11.08 5.50
CA ALA A 368 36.14 12.21 5.43
C ALA A 368 34.84 11.86 4.70
N ALA A 369 34.92 11.11 3.60
CA ALA A 369 33.74 10.62 2.91
C ALA A 369 32.86 9.74 3.81
N LYS A 370 33.45 8.81 4.57
CA LYS A 370 32.72 7.96 5.51
C LYS A 370 32.05 8.77 6.62
N ILE A 371 32.71 9.80 7.13
CA ILE A 371 32.12 10.71 8.13
C ILE A 371 30.94 11.47 7.51
N ALA A 372 31.14 12.07 6.34
CA ALA A 372 30.10 12.84 5.64
C ALA A 372 28.85 12.02 5.29
N THR A 373 29.06 10.74 4.94
CA THR A 373 27.95 9.80 4.62
C THR A 373 27.24 9.23 5.85
N LYS A 374 27.73 9.51 7.06
CA LYS A 374 27.23 8.88 8.31
C LYS A 374 27.07 7.35 8.21
N GLY A 375 28.02 6.68 7.59
CA GLY A 375 27.99 5.24 7.36
C GLY A 375 26.91 4.85 6.34
N GLU A 376 25.93 4.06 6.75
CA GLU A 376 24.88 3.51 5.87
C GLU A 376 23.73 4.49 5.57
N LYS A 377 23.80 5.74 6.06
CA LYS A 377 22.73 6.74 5.84
C LYS A 377 22.79 7.43 4.47
N SER A 378 23.83 7.23 3.68
CA SER A 378 23.92 7.73 2.31
C SER A 378 23.71 6.59 1.33
N ILE A 379 22.62 6.66 0.55
CA ILE A 379 22.23 5.61 -0.40
C ILE A 379 22.36 6.17 -1.80
N ILE A 380 23.23 5.60 -2.62
CA ILE A 380 23.36 5.95 -4.04
C ILE A 380 22.79 4.81 -4.87
N PHE A 381 21.82 5.12 -5.71
CA PHE A 381 21.30 4.17 -6.70
C PHE A 381 21.46 4.69 -8.11
N GLU A 382 21.60 3.78 -9.06
CA GLU A 382 21.86 4.08 -10.46
C GLU A 382 20.75 3.47 -11.33
N MET A 383 20.41 4.15 -12.42
CA MET A 383 19.50 3.62 -13.44
C MET A 383 20.27 3.35 -14.73
N MET A 384 19.98 2.22 -15.37
CA MET A 384 20.59 1.87 -16.65
C MET A 384 19.85 2.51 -17.82
N SER A 385 20.54 2.71 -18.94
CA SER A 385 19.99 3.37 -20.12
C SER A 385 18.79 2.64 -20.76
N HIS A 386 18.56 1.39 -20.42
CA HIS A 386 17.44 0.56 -20.91
C HIS A 386 16.34 0.35 -19.85
N ASP A 387 16.48 0.96 -18.67
CA ASP A 387 15.46 0.86 -17.64
C ASP A 387 14.19 1.66 -18.02
N ASP A 388 13.03 1.18 -17.59
CA ASP A 388 11.81 1.97 -17.64
C ASP A 388 11.94 3.16 -16.66
N PRO A 389 11.67 4.39 -17.11
CA PRO A 389 11.71 5.57 -16.24
C PRO A 389 10.91 5.43 -14.96
N LEU A 390 9.77 4.74 -14.99
CA LEU A 390 8.91 4.54 -13.82
C LEU A 390 9.52 3.59 -12.77
N LYS A 391 10.55 2.84 -13.10
CA LYS A 391 11.30 1.99 -12.16
C LYS A 391 11.95 2.80 -11.02
N VAL A 392 12.16 4.10 -11.21
CA VAL A 392 12.61 4.99 -10.13
C VAL A 392 11.68 4.98 -8.93
N LEU A 393 10.36 4.78 -9.12
CA LEU A 393 9.40 4.66 -8.03
C LEU A 393 9.71 3.46 -7.12
N ASP A 394 10.13 2.33 -7.71
CA ASP A 394 10.50 1.13 -6.94
C ASP A 394 11.80 1.37 -6.13
N TYR A 395 12.77 2.07 -6.73
CA TYR A 395 14.00 2.43 -6.01
C TYR A 395 13.74 3.42 -4.87
N VAL A 396 12.86 4.40 -5.07
CA VAL A 396 12.43 5.32 -4.02
C VAL A 396 11.71 4.57 -2.90
N ARG A 397 10.78 3.68 -3.24
CA ARG A 397 10.09 2.85 -2.25
C ARG A 397 11.08 1.96 -1.48
N LEU A 398 12.01 1.31 -2.17
CA LEU A 398 13.04 0.47 -1.55
C LEU A 398 13.92 1.29 -0.61
N SER A 399 14.38 2.45 -1.04
CA SER A 399 15.23 3.34 -0.23
C SER A 399 14.53 3.76 1.07
N ALA A 400 13.24 4.08 0.99
CA ALA A 400 12.45 4.47 2.15
C ALA A 400 12.14 3.30 3.09
N THR A 401 11.66 2.16 2.54
CA THR A 401 11.12 1.06 3.36
C THR A 401 12.19 0.13 3.93
N VAL A 402 13.32 -0.04 3.24
CA VAL A 402 14.39 -0.97 3.63
C VAL A 402 15.58 -0.24 4.25
N TYR A 403 15.94 0.91 3.66
CA TYR A 403 17.13 1.65 4.08
C TYR A 403 16.83 2.89 4.93
N GLY A 404 15.56 3.19 5.19
CA GLY A 404 15.14 4.29 6.07
C GLY A 404 15.41 5.68 5.47
N ALA A 405 15.37 5.82 4.14
CA ALA A 405 15.54 7.12 3.51
C ALA A 405 14.35 8.03 3.84
N GLY A 406 14.63 9.18 4.47
CA GLY A 406 13.65 10.25 4.67
C GLY A 406 13.64 11.24 3.50
N TYR A 407 14.71 11.27 2.71
CA TYR A 407 14.83 12.13 1.53
C TYR A 407 15.41 11.39 0.34
N VAL A 408 14.92 11.73 -0.87
CA VAL A 408 15.42 11.20 -2.13
C VAL A 408 15.67 12.35 -3.10
N PHE A 409 16.89 12.46 -3.59
CA PHE A 409 17.30 13.43 -4.62
C PHE A 409 17.38 12.77 -5.98
N ILE A 410 16.83 13.44 -7.00
CA ILE A 410 16.82 12.96 -8.39
C ILE A 410 17.41 14.06 -9.30
N ASP A 411 18.69 13.95 -9.64
CA ASP A 411 19.44 14.89 -10.49
C ASP A 411 19.84 14.23 -11.81
N HIS A 412 19.34 14.68 -12.93
CA HIS A 412 18.22 15.60 -13.15
C HIS A 412 17.09 14.87 -13.88
N VAL A 413 15.90 15.29 -13.58
CA VAL A 413 14.67 14.59 -13.98
C VAL A 413 14.49 14.43 -15.50
N GLN A 414 15.03 15.32 -16.31
CA GLN A 414 14.95 15.20 -17.77
C GLN A 414 15.65 13.95 -18.32
N ARG A 415 16.66 13.42 -17.62
CA ARG A 415 17.30 12.16 -18.01
C ARG A 415 16.33 10.99 -17.95
N LEU A 416 15.42 10.97 -16.96
CA LEU A 416 14.37 9.97 -16.89
C LEU A 416 13.45 10.01 -18.11
N ALA A 417 13.15 11.23 -18.60
CA ALA A 417 12.35 11.38 -19.82
C ALA A 417 13.01 10.78 -21.06
N TYR A 418 14.34 10.89 -21.16
CA TYR A 418 15.11 10.36 -22.30
C TYR A 418 15.28 8.84 -22.28
N LEU A 419 15.09 8.19 -21.13
CA LEU A 419 15.06 6.72 -21.04
C LEU A 419 13.81 6.14 -21.72
N SER A 420 12.72 6.92 -21.81
CA SER A 420 11.56 6.53 -22.61
C SER A 420 11.86 6.78 -24.09
N ASN A 421 11.99 5.74 -24.90
CA ASN A 421 12.23 5.84 -26.35
C ASN A 421 11.02 6.43 -27.15
N SER A 422 10.14 7.21 -26.53
CA SER A 422 8.79 7.57 -27.03
C SER A 422 8.69 8.98 -27.64
N GLY A 423 9.80 9.67 -27.92
CA GLY A 423 9.77 11.04 -28.48
C GLY A 423 9.32 12.11 -27.46
N VAL A 424 9.03 13.33 -27.94
CA VAL A 424 8.74 14.51 -27.12
C VAL A 424 7.46 14.34 -26.30
N ASP A 425 6.38 13.86 -26.92
CA ASP A 425 5.08 13.68 -26.28
C ASP A 425 5.12 12.56 -25.23
N GLY A 426 5.86 11.50 -25.52
CA GLY A 426 6.10 10.43 -24.58
C GLY A 426 6.93 10.86 -23.37
N ALA A 427 7.94 11.70 -23.56
CA ALA A 427 8.73 12.26 -22.49
C ALA A 427 7.88 13.09 -21.50
N THR A 428 7.02 13.96 -22.02
CA THR A 428 6.12 14.78 -21.21
C THR A 428 5.12 13.91 -20.45
N SER A 429 4.48 12.95 -21.12
CA SER A 429 3.52 12.02 -20.51
C SER A 429 4.17 11.17 -19.40
N THR A 430 5.41 10.71 -19.62
CA THR A 430 6.18 9.96 -18.64
C THR A 430 6.45 10.79 -17.39
N LEU A 431 6.92 12.03 -17.54
CA LEU A 431 7.21 12.89 -16.39
C LEU A 431 5.93 13.32 -15.66
N THR A 432 4.82 13.54 -16.37
CA THR A 432 3.52 13.82 -15.75
C THR A 432 3.05 12.64 -14.90
N THR A 433 3.13 11.43 -15.44
CA THR A 433 2.79 10.20 -14.69
C THR A 433 3.72 9.99 -13.49
N LEU A 434 5.01 10.24 -13.69
CA LEU A 434 6.01 10.13 -12.61
C LEU A 434 5.73 11.12 -11.50
N GLY A 435 5.41 12.38 -11.81
CA GLY A 435 5.12 13.43 -10.84
C GLY A 435 3.97 13.06 -9.92
N SER A 436 2.82 12.75 -10.50
CA SER A 436 1.62 12.37 -9.74
C SER A 436 1.86 11.12 -8.86
N ARG A 437 2.49 10.07 -9.40
CA ARG A 437 2.80 8.86 -8.63
C ARG A 437 3.85 9.12 -7.54
N MET A 438 4.82 9.96 -7.80
CA MET A 438 5.85 10.31 -6.83
C MET A 438 5.29 11.17 -5.69
N ALA A 439 4.41 12.12 -5.98
CA ALA A 439 3.71 12.91 -4.97
C ALA A 439 2.87 12.02 -4.04
N GLN A 440 2.15 11.05 -4.62
CA GLN A 440 1.41 10.06 -3.85
C GLN A 440 2.35 9.19 -2.99
N LEU A 441 3.45 8.71 -3.57
CA LEU A 441 4.44 7.88 -2.88
C LEU A 441 5.13 8.64 -1.73
N ALA A 442 5.51 9.89 -1.96
CA ALA A 442 6.10 10.76 -0.95
C ALA A 442 5.17 10.95 0.26
N LYS A 443 3.89 11.17 0.01
CA LYS A 443 2.87 11.29 1.04
C LYS A 443 2.62 9.97 1.77
N GLU A 444 2.51 8.85 1.03
CA GLU A 444 2.27 7.50 1.59
C GLU A 444 3.40 7.06 2.54
N LEU A 445 4.65 7.33 2.16
CA LEU A 445 5.84 6.91 2.91
C LEU A 445 6.39 7.99 3.85
N ASN A 446 5.78 9.18 3.89
CA ASN A 446 6.25 10.37 4.63
C ASN A 446 7.71 10.70 4.34
N ILE A 447 8.10 10.76 3.05
CA ILE A 447 9.44 11.11 2.59
C ILE A 447 9.45 12.40 1.79
N GLY A 448 10.57 13.14 1.81
CA GLY A 448 10.80 14.28 0.92
C GLY A 448 11.43 13.81 -0.39
N VAL A 449 10.84 14.17 -1.54
CA VAL A 449 11.45 13.90 -2.83
C VAL A 449 11.83 15.21 -3.49
N VAL A 450 13.12 15.34 -3.82
CA VAL A 450 13.70 16.55 -4.41
C VAL A 450 13.99 16.28 -5.86
N PHE A 451 13.23 16.89 -6.75
CA PHE A 451 13.48 16.88 -8.18
C PHE A 451 14.33 18.06 -8.59
N ILE A 452 15.34 17.76 -9.39
CA ILE A 452 16.22 18.76 -9.95
C ILE A 452 15.98 18.83 -11.46
N SER A 453 15.81 20.06 -11.97
CA SER A 453 15.51 20.32 -13.36
C SER A 453 16.42 21.40 -13.94
N GLN A 454 16.89 21.17 -15.13
CA GLN A 454 17.56 22.20 -15.91
C GLN A 454 16.50 23.02 -16.66
N VAL A 455 16.61 24.34 -16.61
CA VAL A 455 15.79 25.25 -17.42
C VAL A 455 16.54 25.69 -18.69
N ASN A 456 15.78 26.04 -19.73
CA ASN A 456 16.30 26.69 -20.92
C ASN A 456 16.53 28.20 -20.65
N ASP A 457 17.06 28.91 -21.66
CA ASP A 457 17.33 30.34 -21.55
C ASP A 457 16.11 31.21 -21.25
N ASP A 458 14.90 30.72 -21.58
CA ASP A 458 13.63 31.38 -21.26
C ASP A 458 13.17 31.08 -19.83
N GLY A 459 13.96 30.36 -19.03
CA GLY A 459 13.60 29.98 -17.65
C GLY A 459 12.52 28.90 -17.53
N ARG A 460 12.15 28.24 -18.63
CA ARG A 460 11.14 27.17 -18.66
C ARG A 460 11.80 25.80 -18.51
N THR A 461 11.17 24.95 -17.72
CA THR A 461 11.58 23.56 -17.58
C THR A 461 11.16 22.75 -18.81
N LYS A 462 12.11 22.06 -19.45
CA LYS A 462 11.81 21.20 -20.58
C LYS A 462 11.17 19.91 -20.08
N TYR A 463 9.94 19.61 -20.50
CA TYR A 463 9.14 18.41 -20.16
C TYR A 463 8.72 18.26 -18.68
N ALA A 464 9.13 19.12 -17.77
CA ALA A 464 8.98 18.92 -16.33
C ALA A 464 8.01 19.93 -15.67
N ALA A 465 7.17 20.65 -16.43
CA ALA A 465 6.23 21.61 -15.89
C ALA A 465 5.21 20.97 -14.92
N SER A 466 4.75 19.76 -15.22
CA SER A 466 3.84 19.01 -14.36
C SER A 466 4.46 18.59 -13.01
N LEU A 467 5.77 18.37 -12.97
CA LEU A 467 6.49 18.10 -11.70
C LEU A 467 6.59 19.35 -10.84
N GLU A 468 6.76 20.52 -11.47
CA GLU A 468 6.76 21.81 -10.78
C GLU A 468 5.39 22.11 -10.17
N GLU A 469 4.29 21.80 -10.89
CA GLU A 469 2.91 21.97 -10.41
C GLU A 469 2.56 21.07 -9.21
N GLU A 470 3.13 19.88 -9.13
CA GLU A 470 2.92 18.93 -8.01
C GLU A 470 3.80 19.25 -6.79
N ALA A 471 4.77 20.14 -6.91
CA ALA A 471 5.71 20.45 -5.83
C ALA A 471 5.12 21.38 -4.78
N ILE A 472 5.38 21.08 -3.50
CA ILE A 472 5.02 21.94 -2.36
C ILE A 472 5.98 23.14 -2.26
N ILE A 473 7.26 22.90 -2.58
CA ILE A 473 8.31 23.91 -2.57
C ILE A 473 8.95 23.96 -3.95
N CYS A 474 9.04 25.17 -4.52
CA CYS A 474 9.74 25.41 -5.76
C CYS A 474 10.87 26.40 -5.53
N ILE A 475 12.11 26.00 -5.84
CA ILE A 475 13.31 26.82 -5.68
C ILE A 475 13.93 27.07 -7.05
N LYS A 476 14.06 28.33 -7.42
CA LYS A 476 14.81 28.71 -8.61
C LYS A 476 16.19 29.21 -8.20
N LEU A 477 17.22 28.71 -8.84
CA LEU A 477 18.59 29.19 -8.67
C LEU A 477 18.90 30.22 -9.77
N GLU A 478 19.41 31.37 -9.36
CA GLU A 478 19.89 32.41 -10.29
C GLU A 478 21.32 32.82 -9.96
N ARG A 479 22.10 33.04 -10.99
CA ARG A 479 23.50 33.51 -10.91
C ARG A 479 23.75 34.46 -12.03
N THR A 480 24.38 35.60 -11.74
CA THR A 480 24.76 36.62 -12.69
C THR A 480 26.20 36.34 -13.19
N ALA A 481 26.34 35.30 -14.04
CA ALA A 481 27.66 34.85 -14.50
C ALA A 481 28.44 35.88 -15.35
N GLU A 482 27.74 36.87 -15.91
CA GLU A 482 28.30 37.94 -16.74
C GLU A 482 28.58 39.26 -15.99
N SER A 483 28.39 39.26 -14.65
CA SER A 483 28.71 40.46 -13.86
C SER A 483 30.19 40.74 -13.87
N GLU A 484 30.58 42.03 -13.89
CA GLU A 484 31.96 42.47 -13.73
C GLU A 484 32.44 42.36 -12.26
N ASP A 485 31.49 42.21 -11.30
CA ASP A 485 31.79 41.97 -9.90
C ASP A 485 32.01 40.46 -9.64
N GLU A 486 33.22 40.13 -9.20
CA GLU A 486 33.65 38.77 -8.89
C GLU A 486 32.79 38.12 -7.79
N VAL A 487 32.26 38.89 -6.85
CA VAL A 487 31.38 38.39 -5.80
C VAL A 487 30.03 38.02 -6.40
N GLU A 488 29.44 38.88 -7.24
CA GLU A 488 28.17 38.56 -7.91
C GLU A 488 28.31 37.36 -8.87
N GLN A 489 29.43 37.29 -9.60
CA GLN A 489 29.73 36.14 -10.46
C GLN A 489 29.73 34.81 -9.70
N ASN A 490 30.15 34.83 -8.45
CA ASN A 490 30.29 33.63 -7.62
C ASN A 490 29.13 33.44 -6.61
N THR A 491 28.11 34.30 -6.67
CA THR A 491 26.92 34.22 -5.82
C THR A 491 25.75 33.55 -6.54
N THR A 492 25.18 32.52 -5.91
CA THR A 492 23.93 31.88 -6.37
C THR A 492 22.78 32.31 -5.45
N ASN A 493 21.76 32.89 -6.03
CA ASN A 493 20.55 33.34 -5.32
C ASN A 493 19.47 32.25 -5.35
N PHE A 494 18.80 32.09 -4.22
CA PHE A 494 17.62 31.25 -4.08
C PHE A 494 16.36 32.08 -4.19
N ILE A 495 15.50 31.78 -5.15
CA ILE A 495 14.18 32.38 -5.33
C ILE A 495 13.14 31.30 -5.04
N VAL A 496 12.29 31.55 -4.04
CA VAL A 496 11.24 30.62 -3.59
C VAL A 496 9.89 31.13 -4.07
#